data_76dc46208e580c4d487098e701c83ebf
#
_entry.id   76dc46208e580c4d487098e701c83ebf
#
_cell.length_a   1.000
_cell.length_b   1.000
_cell.length_c   1.000
_cell.angle_alpha   90.00
_cell.angle_beta   90.00
_cell.angle_gamma   90.00
#
_symmetry.space_group_name_H-M   'P 1'
#
loop_
_entity.id
_entity.type
_entity.pdbx_description
1 polymer ?
#
loop_
_entity_poly.entity_id
_entity_poly.type
_entity_poly.pdbx_seq_one_letter_code
_entity_poly.pdbx_strand_id
1 'polypeptide(L)'
;MNRWAILAGFGMLAGSTQLLWLTYAPITTQVHQAMGVSEGAAGDLAGIFPLMYVVLALPSGRWLDARFERALSAGAILTAGGGLLRLAGPSSFGWALAGQFVVAAGQPLVLNSITKVAARYFPAPQRTAAISAGSVSLYVGILAAVLSGGPLLHAGGLRLLLTVQAAVAVVAAAWVLLAVRTPAAFGGDPSVSVSLRWLRHDRFMWVLAGLLFVGMGVFNAVATWLDTILGHFGRGGAAGYLIAIMTVAGILGAAVVPQAVAARDRRRALLQVTVGVTVVVFAVISGLHPVGFVAVALFAEGFVLLAALPVVLDWSELHTGPERAGSAVGFLLLAGNLGGVVLVLVVQGVIGNPYLSLGALSLAGLAGLVLSTRLPAHVAGGTSAASTGQRRP
;
A
#
# COMPACT_ATOMS: atom_id res chain seq x y z
N MET A 1 8.14 -25.76 -0.42
CA MET A 1 8.98 -24.66 0.15
C MET A 1 8.55 -24.35 1.59
N ASN A 2 9.46 -23.82 2.44
CA ASN A 2 9.10 -23.32 3.76
C ASN A 2 8.20 -22.06 3.60
N ARG A 3 7.19 -21.90 4.48
CA ARG A 3 6.24 -20.77 4.46
C ARG A 3 6.90 -19.40 4.49
N TRP A 4 8.00 -19.22 5.25
CA TRP A 4 8.74 -17.97 5.31
C TRP A 4 9.46 -17.66 3.98
N ALA A 5 9.95 -18.68 3.27
CA ALA A 5 10.52 -18.50 1.93
C ALA A 5 9.45 -18.13 0.89
N ILE A 6 8.23 -18.66 1.04
CA ILE A 6 7.08 -18.24 0.20
C ILE A 6 6.76 -16.77 0.46
N LEU A 7 6.70 -16.36 1.73
CA LEU A 7 6.44 -14.98 2.12
C LEU A 7 7.55 -14.03 1.65
N ALA A 8 8.82 -14.44 1.73
CA ALA A 8 9.95 -13.65 1.25
C ALA A 8 9.88 -13.44 -0.28
N GLY A 9 9.59 -14.48 -1.04
CA GLY A 9 9.38 -14.37 -2.49
C GLY A 9 8.19 -13.48 -2.83
N PHE A 10 7.08 -13.62 -2.11
CA PHE A 10 5.92 -12.75 -2.25
C PHE A 10 6.26 -11.29 -1.88
N GLY A 11 6.94 -11.06 -0.76
CA GLY A 11 7.35 -9.73 -0.33
C GLY A 11 8.29 -9.06 -1.34
N MET A 12 9.23 -9.82 -1.92
CA MET A 12 10.09 -9.32 -2.99
C MET A 12 9.28 -8.93 -4.24
N LEU A 13 8.26 -9.72 -4.62
CA LEU A 13 7.38 -9.39 -5.74
C LEU A 13 6.53 -8.14 -5.43
N ALA A 14 5.93 -8.08 -4.25
CA ALA A 14 5.12 -6.94 -3.81
C ALA A 14 5.95 -5.64 -3.74
N GLY A 15 7.17 -5.70 -3.18
CA GLY A 15 8.13 -4.61 -3.21
C GLY A 15 8.55 -4.21 -4.62
N SER A 16 8.74 -5.20 -5.52
CA SER A 16 9.06 -4.93 -6.93
C SER A 16 7.98 -4.13 -7.63
N THR A 17 6.68 -4.38 -7.36
CA THR A 17 5.60 -3.58 -7.96
C THR A 17 5.70 -2.10 -7.57
N GLN A 18 6.09 -1.83 -6.33
CA GLN A 18 6.28 -0.46 -5.82
C GLN A 18 7.55 0.19 -6.37
N LEU A 19 8.64 -0.58 -6.45
CA LEU A 19 9.90 -0.17 -7.07
C LEU A 19 9.67 0.26 -8.53
N LEU A 20 8.92 -0.55 -9.29
CA LEU A 20 8.62 -0.28 -10.69
C LEU A 20 7.61 0.85 -10.87
N TRP A 21 6.68 1.02 -9.94
CA TRP A 21 5.74 2.13 -9.94
C TRP A 21 6.45 3.47 -9.89
N LEU A 22 7.35 3.64 -8.94
CA LEU A 22 8.03 4.90 -8.67
C LEU A 22 9.36 5.06 -9.43
N THR A 23 9.63 4.24 -10.45
CA THR A 23 10.88 4.30 -11.24
C THR A 23 11.23 5.71 -11.67
N TYR A 24 10.27 6.43 -12.21
CA TYR A 24 10.48 7.73 -12.88
C TYR A 24 10.22 8.94 -11.97
N ALA A 25 9.47 8.75 -10.86
CA ALA A 25 9.08 9.84 -9.98
C ALA A 25 10.26 10.62 -9.36
N PRO A 26 11.34 9.98 -8.84
CA PRO A 26 12.47 10.71 -8.25
C PRO A 26 13.41 11.34 -9.30
N ILE A 27 13.21 11.09 -10.60
CA ILE A 27 14.10 11.52 -11.69
C ILE A 27 13.32 12.17 -12.86
N THR A 28 12.19 12.81 -12.56
CA THR A 28 11.25 13.34 -13.57
C THR A 28 11.93 14.30 -14.55
N THR A 29 12.80 15.21 -14.07
CA THR A 29 13.53 16.17 -14.92
C THR A 29 14.47 15.46 -15.90
N GLN A 30 15.19 14.43 -15.43
CA GLN A 30 16.11 13.67 -16.30
C GLN A 30 15.33 12.82 -17.31
N VAL A 31 14.17 12.31 -16.94
CA VAL A 31 13.26 11.57 -17.83
C VAL A 31 12.70 12.48 -18.91
N HIS A 32 12.25 13.71 -18.55
CA HIS A 32 11.84 14.75 -19.47
C HIS A 32 12.92 15.01 -20.56
N GLN A 33 14.17 15.22 -20.13
CA GLN A 33 15.29 15.47 -21.04
C GLN A 33 15.63 14.25 -21.92
N ALA A 34 15.66 13.04 -21.32
CA ALA A 34 16.08 11.82 -22.03
C ALA A 34 15.04 11.31 -23.03
N MET A 35 13.74 11.54 -22.78
CA MET A 35 12.64 11.04 -23.60
C MET A 35 12.02 12.12 -24.51
N GLY A 36 12.42 13.40 -24.36
CA GLY A 36 11.91 14.52 -25.15
C GLY A 36 10.42 14.81 -24.93
N VAL A 37 9.91 14.61 -23.72
CA VAL A 37 8.50 14.83 -23.35
C VAL A 37 8.38 15.94 -22.29
N SER A 38 7.19 16.46 -22.02
CA SER A 38 7.00 17.42 -20.93
C SER A 38 7.26 16.78 -19.55
N GLU A 39 7.62 17.59 -18.54
CA GLU A 39 7.76 17.11 -17.17
C GLU A 39 6.44 16.51 -16.64
N GLY A 40 5.29 17.08 -17.03
CA GLY A 40 3.99 16.53 -16.73
C GLY A 40 3.82 15.11 -17.27
N ALA A 41 4.14 14.88 -18.55
CA ALA A 41 4.05 13.53 -19.14
C ALA A 41 5.01 12.54 -18.48
N ALA A 42 6.21 12.98 -18.05
CA ALA A 42 7.13 12.15 -17.29
C ALA A 42 6.56 11.79 -15.90
N GLY A 43 5.90 12.74 -15.23
CA GLY A 43 5.20 12.53 -13.96
C GLY A 43 3.98 11.60 -14.07
N ASP A 44 3.23 11.70 -15.16
CA ASP A 44 2.04 10.89 -15.44
C ASP A 44 2.35 9.39 -15.52
N LEU A 45 3.60 8.99 -15.81
CA LEU A 45 4.03 7.59 -15.76
C LEU A 45 3.78 6.95 -14.38
N ALA A 46 3.88 7.71 -13.30
CA ALA A 46 3.52 7.21 -11.96
C ALA A 46 2.00 7.21 -11.72
N GLY A 47 1.27 8.16 -12.33
CA GLY A 47 -0.19 8.29 -12.21
C GLY A 47 -0.98 7.12 -12.80
N ILE A 48 -0.40 6.36 -13.74
CA ILE A 48 -1.04 5.19 -14.35
C ILE A 48 -1.44 4.14 -13.28
N PHE A 49 -0.63 3.96 -12.25
CA PHE A 49 -0.84 2.90 -11.26
C PHE A 49 -2.11 3.10 -10.42
N PRO A 50 -2.34 4.26 -9.77
CA PRO A 50 -3.60 4.50 -9.09
C PRO A 50 -4.81 4.37 -10.01
N LEU A 51 -4.71 4.85 -11.26
CA LEU A 51 -5.78 4.76 -12.25
C LEU A 51 -6.11 3.30 -12.57
N MET A 52 -5.12 2.50 -12.92
CA MET A 52 -5.29 1.07 -13.20
C MET A 52 -5.78 0.31 -11.96
N TYR A 53 -5.34 0.73 -10.77
CA TYR A 53 -5.80 0.13 -9.52
C TYR A 53 -7.29 0.34 -9.31
N VAL A 54 -7.80 1.55 -9.54
CA VAL A 54 -9.24 1.86 -9.44
C VAL A 54 -10.07 0.94 -10.34
N VAL A 55 -9.61 0.69 -11.56
CA VAL A 55 -10.32 -0.15 -12.53
C VAL A 55 -10.20 -1.64 -12.18
N LEU A 56 -9.03 -2.10 -11.77
CA LEU A 56 -8.70 -3.53 -11.68
C LEU A 56 -8.76 -4.11 -10.26
N ALA A 57 -8.85 -3.31 -9.20
CA ALA A 57 -8.81 -3.81 -7.83
C ALA A 57 -9.86 -4.89 -7.53
N LEU A 58 -11.13 -4.62 -7.83
CA LEU A 58 -12.22 -5.57 -7.57
C LEU A 58 -12.20 -6.79 -8.50
N PRO A 59 -12.00 -6.66 -9.83
CA PRO A 59 -11.82 -7.82 -10.71
C PRO A 59 -10.65 -8.71 -10.28
N SER A 60 -9.49 -8.12 -9.91
CA SER A 60 -8.32 -8.85 -9.43
C SER A 60 -8.59 -9.59 -8.12
N GLY A 61 -9.28 -8.94 -7.17
CA GLY A 61 -9.67 -9.56 -5.90
C GLY A 61 -10.56 -10.79 -6.13
N ARG A 62 -11.57 -10.69 -7.00
CA ARG A 62 -12.44 -11.82 -7.36
C ARG A 62 -11.67 -12.96 -8.03
N TRP A 63 -10.75 -12.63 -8.92
CA TRP A 63 -9.93 -13.64 -9.58
C TRP A 63 -9.02 -14.36 -8.59
N LEU A 64 -8.41 -13.64 -7.64
CA LEU A 64 -7.65 -14.20 -6.54
C LEU A 64 -8.51 -15.11 -5.64
N ASP A 65 -9.75 -14.72 -5.36
CA ASP A 65 -10.66 -15.54 -4.57
C ASP A 65 -11.04 -16.84 -5.28
N ALA A 66 -11.26 -16.77 -6.59
CA ALA A 66 -11.65 -17.92 -7.39
C ALA A 66 -10.47 -18.83 -7.79
N ARG A 67 -9.30 -18.27 -8.11
CA ARG A 67 -8.14 -19.01 -8.69
C ARG A 67 -6.83 -18.37 -8.27
N PHE A 68 -6.53 -18.45 -6.97
CA PHE A 68 -5.38 -17.78 -6.35
C PHE A 68 -4.06 -17.97 -7.09
N GLU A 69 -3.66 -19.23 -7.36
CA GLU A 69 -2.36 -19.56 -7.96
C GLU A 69 -2.22 -18.93 -9.36
N ARG A 70 -3.28 -19.01 -10.18
CA ARG A 70 -3.28 -18.43 -11.53
C ARG A 70 -3.24 -16.91 -11.51
N ALA A 71 -4.03 -16.30 -10.63
CA ALA A 71 -4.11 -14.85 -10.50
C ALA A 71 -2.78 -14.25 -10.00
N LEU A 72 -2.18 -14.84 -8.96
CA LEU A 72 -0.89 -14.38 -8.46
C LEU A 72 0.24 -14.63 -9.48
N SER A 73 0.22 -15.77 -10.20
CA SER A 73 1.16 -16.04 -11.28
C SER A 73 1.04 -15.01 -12.41
N ALA A 74 -0.18 -14.65 -12.81
CA ALA A 74 -0.40 -13.59 -13.80
C ALA A 74 0.17 -12.25 -13.31
N GLY A 75 -0.07 -11.87 -12.04
CA GLY A 75 0.52 -10.68 -11.44
C GLY A 75 2.05 -10.67 -11.49
N ALA A 76 2.68 -11.81 -11.18
CA ALA A 76 4.13 -11.97 -11.24
C ALA A 76 4.66 -11.83 -12.68
N ILE A 77 4.02 -12.48 -13.65
CA ILE A 77 4.40 -12.43 -15.07
C ILE A 77 4.23 -10.99 -15.62
N LEU A 78 3.12 -10.32 -15.31
CA LEU A 78 2.88 -8.94 -15.74
C LEU A 78 3.91 -7.99 -15.13
N THR A 79 4.26 -8.15 -13.85
CA THR A 79 5.27 -7.32 -13.19
C THR A 79 6.65 -7.47 -13.85
N ALA A 80 7.11 -8.70 -14.06
CA ALA A 80 8.38 -8.98 -14.73
C ALA A 80 8.36 -8.56 -16.21
N GLY A 81 7.29 -8.91 -16.92
CA GLY A 81 7.11 -8.59 -18.35
C GLY A 81 7.10 -7.10 -18.61
N GLY A 82 6.36 -6.31 -17.81
CA GLY A 82 6.35 -4.86 -17.93
C GLY A 82 7.70 -4.23 -17.56
N GLY A 83 8.42 -4.79 -16.57
CA GLY A 83 9.80 -4.40 -16.27
C GLY A 83 10.75 -4.61 -17.45
N LEU A 84 10.68 -5.77 -18.10
CA LEU A 84 11.48 -6.10 -19.30
C LEU A 84 11.07 -5.26 -20.51
N LEU A 85 9.78 -5.00 -20.69
CA LEU A 85 9.26 -4.25 -21.84
C LEU A 85 9.87 -2.85 -21.93
N ARG A 86 10.13 -2.19 -20.79
CA ARG A 86 10.80 -0.87 -20.75
C ARG A 86 12.23 -0.89 -21.27
N LEU A 87 12.89 -2.06 -21.28
CA LEU A 87 14.23 -2.22 -21.83
C LEU A 87 14.29 -2.25 -23.37
N ALA A 88 13.16 -2.45 -24.06
CA ALA A 88 13.08 -2.39 -25.51
C ALA A 88 13.44 -1.00 -26.07
N GLY A 89 13.21 0.05 -25.28
CA GLY A 89 13.61 1.41 -25.59
C GLY A 89 13.76 2.27 -24.34
N PRO A 90 14.91 2.23 -23.64
CA PRO A 90 15.09 2.89 -22.35
C PRO A 90 14.81 4.41 -22.37
N SER A 91 15.07 5.07 -23.50
CA SER A 91 14.80 6.50 -23.70
C SER A 91 13.52 6.76 -24.50
N SER A 92 12.68 5.76 -24.73
CA SER A 92 11.43 5.91 -25.47
C SER A 92 10.26 6.02 -24.50
N PHE A 93 9.53 7.12 -24.56
CA PHE A 93 8.32 7.32 -23.75
C PHE A 93 7.24 6.25 -24.03
N GLY A 94 7.09 5.83 -25.30
CA GLY A 94 6.12 4.79 -25.67
C GLY A 94 6.41 3.45 -25.01
N TRP A 95 7.68 3.02 -24.95
CA TRP A 95 8.06 1.79 -24.25
C TRP A 95 7.96 1.92 -22.72
N ALA A 96 8.30 3.09 -22.17
CA ALA A 96 8.11 3.39 -20.75
C ALA A 96 6.62 3.31 -20.40
N LEU A 97 5.75 3.94 -21.17
CA LEU A 97 4.30 3.96 -20.99
C LEU A 97 3.71 2.55 -21.09
N ALA A 98 4.04 1.80 -22.14
CA ALA A 98 3.57 0.43 -22.33
C ALA A 98 3.98 -0.47 -21.15
N GLY A 99 5.25 -0.39 -20.73
CA GLY A 99 5.74 -1.14 -19.58
C GLY A 99 5.04 -0.76 -18.27
N GLN A 100 4.80 0.55 -18.03
CA GLN A 100 4.05 1.02 -16.85
C GLN A 100 2.62 0.47 -16.84
N PHE A 101 1.91 0.48 -17.96
CA PHE A 101 0.57 -0.12 -18.06
C PHE A 101 0.58 -1.61 -17.73
N VAL A 102 1.56 -2.37 -18.23
CA VAL A 102 1.66 -3.81 -17.98
C VAL A 102 1.95 -4.09 -16.50
N VAL A 103 2.89 -3.36 -15.88
CA VAL A 103 3.17 -3.51 -14.44
C VAL A 103 1.94 -3.10 -13.62
N ALA A 104 1.31 -1.97 -13.95
CA ALA A 104 0.13 -1.46 -13.25
C ALA A 104 -1.06 -2.42 -13.32
N ALA A 105 -1.22 -3.16 -14.44
CA ALA A 105 -2.23 -4.22 -14.54
C ALA A 105 -1.92 -5.42 -13.64
N GLY A 106 -0.64 -5.73 -13.41
CA GLY A 106 -0.19 -6.80 -12.51
C GLY A 106 -0.31 -6.44 -11.02
N GLN A 107 -0.15 -5.17 -10.67
CA GLN A 107 -0.05 -4.71 -9.28
C GLN A 107 -1.27 -5.11 -8.42
N PRO A 108 -2.54 -4.94 -8.82
CA PRO A 108 -3.68 -5.36 -8.00
C PRO A 108 -3.74 -6.87 -7.75
N LEU A 109 -3.25 -7.70 -8.69
CA LEU A 109 -3.17 -9.15 -8.49
C LEU A 109 -2.14 -9.52 -7.42
N VAL A 110 -1.08 -8.74 -7.29
CA VAL A 110 -0.05 -8.94 -6.27
C VAL A 110 -0.51 -8.38 -4.92
N LEU A 111 -0.91 -7.12 -4.86
CA LEU A 111 -1.23 -6.46 -3.60
C LEU A 111 -2.47 -7.04 -2.91
N ASN A 112 -3.54 -7.34 -3.68
CA ASN A 112 -4.75 -7.94 -3.13
C ASN A 112 -4.53 -9.37 -2.60
N SER A 113 -3.38 -9.99 -2.88
CA SER A 113 -3.06 -11.34 -2.43
C SER A 113 -2.39 -11.42 -1.06
N ILE A 114 -2.04 -10.28 -0.43
CA ILE A 114 -1.30 -10.22 0.86
C ILE A 114 -1.97 -11.09 1.94
N THR A 115 -3.23 -10.85 2.21
CA THR A 115 -3.98 -11.61 3.24
C THR A 115 -4.23 -13.05 2.83
N LYS A 116 -4.43 -13.33 1.53
CA LYS A 116 -4.56 -14.70 1.03
C LYS A 116 -3.27 -15.52 1.16
N VAL A 117 -2.12 -14.94 0.91
CA VAL A 117 -0.82 -15.59 1.17
C VAL A 117 -0.70 -15.94 2.65
N ALA A 118 -1.03 -15.01 3.54
CA ALA A 118 -1.03 -15.27 4.98
C ALA A 118 -2.01 -16.40 5.36
N ALA A 119 -3.25 -16.32 4.87
CA ALA A 119 -4.28 -17.31 5.19
C ALA A 119 -3.97 -18.73 4.67
N ARG A 120 -3.33 -18.85 3.49
CA ARG A 120 -3.04 -20.15 2.85
C ARG A 120 -1.80 -20.86 3.39
N TYR A 121 -0.80 -20.10 3.82
CA TYR A 121 0.52 -20.66 4.17
C TYR A 121 0.86 -20.54 5.65
N PHE A 122 0.10 -19.75 6.44
CA PHE A 122 0.39 -19.51 7.85
C PHE A 122 -0.76 -19.94 8.77
N PRO A 123 -0.44 -20.54 9.95
CA PRO A 123 -1.44 -20.81 10.97
C PRO A 123 -1.97 -19.48 11.54
N ALA A 124 -3.20 -19.49 12.06
CA ALA A 124 -3.89 -18.30 12.53
C ALA A 124 -3.04 -17.39 13.45
N PRO A 125 -2.27 -17.89 14.44
CA PRO A 125 -1.45 -17.03 15.30
C PRO A 125 -0.32 -16.27 14.59
N GLN A 126 0.06 -16.66 13.37
CA GLN A 126 1.17 -16.07 12.61
C GLN A 126 0.69 -15.21 11.42
N ARG A 127 -0.61 -15.17 11.14
CA ARG A 127 -1.15 -14.43 9.97
C ARG A 127 -0.90 -12.94 10.07
N THR A 128 -1.12 -12.34 11.23
CA THR A 128 -0.84 -10.91 11.45
C THR A 128 0.62 -10.57 11.13
N ALA A 129 1.58 -11.41 11.57
CA ALA A 129 3.00 -11.19 11.25
C ALA A 129 3.28 -11.32 9.75
N ALA A 130 2.66 -12.29 9.07
CA ALA A 130 2.80 -12.47 7.62
C ALA A 130 2.21 -11.29 6.84
N ILE A 131 1.03 -10.77 7.23
CA ILE A 131 0.39 -9.59 6.63
C ILE A 131 1.27 -8.36 6.84
N SER A 132 1.80 -8.17 8.06
CA SER A 132 2.72 -7.07 8.36
C SER A 132 3.98 -7.11 7.49
N ALA A 133 4.63 -8.27 7.38
CA ALA A 133 5.82 -8.44 6.53
C ALA A 133 5.50 -8.17 5.05
N GLY A 134 4.35 -8.64 4.55
CA GLY A 134 3.88 -8.33 3.21
C GLY A 134 3.64 -6.83 2.99
N SER A 135 3.03 -6.15 3.97
CA SER A 135 2.80 -4.70 3.91
C SER A 135 4.09 -3.89 4.01
N VAL A 136 5.01 -4.28 4.89
CA VAL A 136 6.34 -3.64 5.03
C VAL A 136 7.11 -3.72 3.70
N SER A 137 7.01 -4.84 2.97
CA SER A 137 7.71 -4.99 1.69
C SER A 137 7.27 -3.97 0.62
N LEU A 138 6.02 -3.47 0.70
CA LEU A 138 5.54 -2.39 -0.18
C LEU A 138 6.33 -1.10 0.10
N TYR A 139 6.45 -0.72 1.35
CA TYR A 139 7.16 0.51 1.75
C TYR A 139 8.66 0.41 1.49
N VAL A 140 9.24 -0.79 1.68
CA VAL A 140 10.65 -1.06 1.30
C VAL A 140 10.83 -0.88 -0.21
N GLY A 141 9.88 -1.33 -1.02
CA GLY A 141 9.91 -1.11 -2.48
C GLY A 141 9.85 0.36 -2.86
N ILE A 142 8.98 1.15 -2.21
CA ILE A 142 8.90 2.61 -2.39
C ILE A 142 10.24 3.27 -2.03
N LEU A 143 10.77 2.95 -0.85
CA LEU A 143 12.04 3.52 -0.38
C LEU A 143 13.20 3.14 -1.32
N ALA A 144 13.24 1.89 -1.78
CA ALA A 144 14.25 1.43 -2.74
C ALA A 144 14.17 2.20 -4.07
N ALA A 145 12.97 2.51 -4.58
CA ALA A 145 12.80 3.31 -5.79
C ALA A 145 13.39 4.71 -5.62
N VAL A 146 13.03 5.38 -4.52
CA VAL A 146 13.48 6.75 -4.23
C VAL A 146 15.00 6.81 -4.01
N LEU A 147 15.57 5.87 -3.25
CA LEU A 147 16.99 5.88 -2.91
C LEU A 147 17.89 5.41 -4.06
N SER A 148 17.42 4.48 -4.92
CA SER A 148 18.23 3.92 -5.99
C SER A 148 18.12 4.68 -7.32
N GLY A 149 17.05 5.42 -7.56
CA GLY A 149 16.75 6.07 -8.82
C GLY A 149 17.87 6.99 -9.30
N GLY A 150 18.25 7.98 -8.51
CA GLY A 150 19.33 8.92 -8.82
C GLY A 150 20.70 8.24 -8.98
N PRO A 151 21.19 7.50 -7.98
CA PRO A 151 22.48 6.81 -8.06
C PRO A 151 22.64 5.88 -9.27
N LEU A 152 21.62 5.06 -9.59
CA LEU A 152 21.67 4.16 -10.75
C LEU A 152 21.65 4.94 -12.06
N LEU A 153 20.88 6.04 -12.11
CA LEU A 153 20.86 6.92 -13.28
C LEU A 153 22.22 7.54 -13.53
N HIS A 154 22.89 8.05 -12.48
CA HIS A 154 24.23 8.64 -12.58
C HIS A 154 25.30 7.61 -12.96
N ALA A 155 25.19 6.37 -12.49
CA ALA A 155 26.17 5.31 -12.74
C ALA A 155 26.11 4.73 -14.17
N GLY A 156 24.93 4.69 -14.81
CA GLY A 156 24.81 4.06 -16.13
C GLY A 156 23.52 4.42 -16.89
N GLY A 157 22.94 5.60 -16.59
CA GLY A 157 21.77 6.11 -17.29
C GLY A 157 20.50 5.30 -17.07
N LEU A 158 19.47 5.64 -17.84
CA LEU A 158 18.18 4.94 -17.77
C LEU A 158 18.30 3.44 -18.04
N ARG A 159 19.23 3.02 -18.92
CA ARG A 159 19.42 1.60 -19.22
C ARG A 159 19.82 0.81 -17.98
N LEU A 160 20.79 1.27 -17.19
CA LEU A 160 21.23 0.58 -15.97
C LEU A 160 20.09 0.55 -14.94
N LEU A 161 19.43 1.68 -14.69
CA LEU A 161 18.30 1.77 -13.77
C LEU A 161 17.22 0.75 -14.10
N LEU A 162 16.76 0.74 -15.35
CA LEU A 162 15.71 -0.15 -15.80
C LEU A 162 16.15 -1.62 -15.80
N THR A 163 17.43 -1.91 -16.11
CA THR A 163 17.98 -3.28 -16.08
C THR A 163 17.99 -3.84 -14.66
N VAL A 164 18.47 -3.06 -13.69
CA VAL A 164 18.49 -3.49 -12.27
C VAL A 164 17.08 -3.75 -11.76
N GLN A 165 16.15 -2.85 -12.04
CA GLN A 165 14.76 -2.99 -11.60
C GLN A 165 14.06 -4.17 -12.28
N ALA A 166 14.27 -4.38 -13.58
CA ALA A 166 13.75 -5.53 -14.32
C ALA A 166 14.32 -6.85 -13.77
N ALA A 167 15.62 -6.89 -13.47
CA ALA A 167 16.26 -8.07 -12.89
C ALA A 167 15.63 -8.43 -11.52
N VAL A 168 15.42 -7.44 -10.65
CA VAL A 168 14.73 -7.64 -9.37
C VAL A 168 13.33 -8.20 -9.58
N ALA A 169 12.55 -7.64 -10.52
CA ALA A 169 11.20 -8.10 -10.82
C ALA A 169 11.17 -9.52 -11.40
N VAL A 170 12.11 -9.87 -12.28
CA VAL A 170 12.23 -11.21 -12.88
C VAL A 170 12.58 -12.25 -11.82
N VAL A 171 13.55 -11.95 -10.94
CA VAL A 171 13.92 -12.85 -9.84
C VAL A 171 12.74 -13.05 -8.88
N ALA A 172 12.05 -11.96 -8.51
CA ALA A 172 10.87 -12.03 -7.66
C ALA A 172 9.73 -12.85 -8.30
N ALA A 173 9.47 -12.62 -9.58
CA ALA A 173 8.45 -13.36 -10.32
C ALA A 173 8.80 -14.86 -10.42
N ALA A 174 10.04 -15.21 -10.78
CA ALA A 174 10.51 -16.59 -10.82
C ALA A 174 10.35 -17.28 -9.46
N TRP A 175 10.72 -16.59 -8.38
CA TRP A 175 10.55 -17.11 -7.02
C TRP A 175 9.08 -17.39 -6.69
N VAL A 176 8.18 -16.45 -6.98
CA VAL A 176 6.75 -16.63 -6.72
C VAL A 176 6.15 -17.73 -7.59
N LEU A 177 6.53 -17.83 -8.88
CA LEU A 177 6.07 -18.90 -9.78
C LEU A 177 6.49 -20.30 -9.29
N LEU A 178 7.63 -20.41 -8.61
CA LEU A 178 8.02 -21.64 -7.93
C LEU A 178 7.25 -21.83 -6.61
N ALA A 179 7.05 -20.75 -5.85
CA ALA A 179 6.38 -20.77 -4.56
C ALA A 179 4.91 -21.21 -4.64
N VAL A 180 4.18 -20.73 -5.66
CA VAL A 180 2.75 -21.07 -5.84
C VAL A 180 2.50 -22.56 -6.19
N ARG A 181 3.55 -23.31 -6.57
CA ARG A 181 3.47 -24.76 -6.76
C ARG A 181 3.43 -25.53 -5.42
N THR A 182 3.77 -24.87 -4.33
CA THR A 182 3.70 -25.48 -2.99
C THR A 182 2.23 -25.57 -2.57
N PRO A 183 1.72 -26.76 -2.21
CA PRO A 183 0.35 -26.90 -1.73
C PRO A 183 0.06 -25.98 -0.54
N ALA A 184 -1.14 -25.43 -0.51
CA ALA A 184 -1.60 -24.64 0.64
C ALA A 184 -1.72 -25.55 1.87
N ALA A 185 -1.13 -25.11 2.98
CA ALA A 185 -1.25 -25.83 4.26
C ALA A 185 -2.57 -25.51 4.99
N PHE A 186 -3.18 -24.37 4.67
CA PHE A 186 -4.40 -23.86 5.27
C PHE A 186 -5.28 -23.25 4.15
N GLY A 187 -6.58 -23.12 4.39
CA GLY A 187 -7.50 -22.47 3.44
C GLY A 187 -8.71 -23.33 3.10
N GLY A 188 -9.80 -22.67 2.74
CA GLY A 188 -11.07 -23.30 2.34
C GLY A 188 -11.07 -23.76 0.89
N ASP A 189 -12.17 -24.41 0.50
CA ASP A 189 -12.42 -24.93 -0.84
C ASP A 189 -12.38 -23.80 -1.91
N PRO A 190 -11.59 -23.94 -2.98
CA PRO A 190 -11.47 -22.93 -4.04
C PRO A 190 -12.71 -22.78 -4.94
N SER A 191 -13.77 -23.53 -4.69
CA SER A 191 -14.94 -23.63 -5.60
C SER A 191 -16.04 -22.57 -5.41
N VAL A 192 -15.90 -21.65 -4.45
CA VAL A 192 -16.95 -20.67 -4.15
C VAL A 192 -16.86 -19.46 -5.09
N SER A 193 -17.86 -19.29 -5.97
CA SER A 193 -18.04 -18.06 -6.74
C SER A 193 -18.34 -16.88 -5.79
N VAL A 194 -17.35 -16.03 -5.57
CA VAL A 194 -17.50 -14.91 -4.63
C VAL A 194 -18.22 -13.74 -5.31
N SER A 195 -19.50 -13.59 -4.98
CA SER A 195 -20.28 -12.40 -5.33
C SER A 195 -19.81 -11.19 -4.54
N LEU A 196 -19.69 -10.00 -5.16
CA LEU A 196 -19.36 -8.76 -4.45
C LEU A 196 -20.59 -8.11 -3.76
N ARG A 197 -21.78 -8.73 -3.85
CA ARG A 197 -23.01 -8.15 -3.27
C ARG A 197 -22.92 -7.96 -1.76
N TRP A 198 -22.18 -8.80 -1.06
CA TRP A 198 -21.98 -8.69 0.39
C TRP A 198 -21.35 -7.37 0.81
N LEU A 199 -20.42 -6.81 0.02
CA LEU A 199 -19.77 -5.52 0.30
C LEU A 199 -20.77 -4.37 0.47
N ARG A 200 -21.89 -4.39 -0.25
CA ARG A 200 -22.88 -3.31 -0.19
C ARG A 200 -23.54 -3.17 1.18
N HIS A 201 -23.62 -4.25 1.93
CA HIS A 201 -24.32 -4.32 3.22
C HIS A 201 -23.37 -4.42 4.42
N ASP A 202 -22.08 -4.60 4.17
CA ASP A 202 -21.07 -4.77 5.22
C ASP A 202 -20.57 -3.41 5.71
N ARG A 203 -21.25 -2.85 6.71
CA ARG A 203 -20.91 -1.55 7.30
C ARG A 203 -19.48 -1.52 7.87
N PHE A 204 -18.99 -2.63 8.41
CA PHE A 204 -17.65 -2.71 8.96
C PHE A 204 -16.59 -2.51 7.88
N MET A 205 -16.76 -3.19 6.73
CA MET A 205 -15.85 -3.02 5.59
C MET A 205 -15.85 -1.60 5.04
N TRP A 206 -17.00 -0.91 5.03
CA TRP A 206 -17.07 0.50 4.62
C TRP A 206 -16.37 1.43 5.59
N VAL A 207 -16.42 1.14 6.90
CA VAL A 207 -15.66 1.92 7.91
C VAL A 207 -14.16 1.73 7.71
N LEU A 208 -13.69 0.48 7.52
CA LEU A 208 -12.28 0.22 7.24
C LEU A 208 -11.82 0.87 5.93
N ALA A 209 -12.65 0.81 4.88
CA ALA A 209 -12.39 1.45 3.60
C ALA A 209 -12.25 2.97 3.74
N GLY A 210 -13.14 3.61 4.51
CA GLY A 210 -13.07 5.05 4.79
C GLY A 210 -11.83 5.44 5.59
N LEU A 211 -11.39 4.60 6.54
CA LEU A 211 -10.15 4.84 7.27
C LEU A 211 -8.91 4.71 6.38
N LEU A 212 -8.88 3.73 5.46
CA LEU A 212 -7.81 3.64 4.47
C LEU A 212 -7.85 4.77 3.44
N PHE A 213 -9.05 5.21 3.04
CA PHE A 213 -9.22 6.40 2.19
C PHE A 213 -8.54 7.62 2.83
N VAL A 214 -8.79 7.88 4.11
CA VAL A 214 -8.15 8.97 4.85
C VAL A 214 -6.65 8.73 4.99
N GLY A 215 -6.23 7.56 5.47
CA GLY A 215 -4.82 7.28 5.77
C GLY A 215 -3.91 7.34 4.53
N MET A 216 -4.27 6.63 3.46
CA MET A 216 -3.52 6.70 2.20
C MET A 216 -3.63 8.07 1.53
N GLY A 217 -4.77 8.72 1.68
CA GLY A 217 -5.00 10.08 1.20
C GLY A 217 -4.05 11.08 1.85
N VAL A 218 -3.95 11.08 3.17
CA VAL A 218 -3.03 11.93 3.94
C VAL A 218 -1.58 11.67 3.54
N PHE A 219 -1.17 10.39 3.50
CA PHE A 219 0.20 10.05 3.09
C PHE A 219 0.55 10.58 1.70
N ASN A 220 -0.32 10.35 0.70
CA ASN A 220 -0.08 10.80 -0.67
C ASN A 220 -0.09 12.33 -0.78
N ALA A 221 -1.00 13.01 -0.08
CA ALA A 221 -1.04 14.47 -0.09
C ALA A 221 0.22 15.09 0.55
N VAL A 222 0.71 14.52 1.66
CA VAL A 222 1.98 14.94 2.27
C VAL A 222 3.14 14.67 1.32
N ALA A 223 3.22 13.47 0.75
CA ALA A 223 4.30 13.10 -0.17
C ALA A 223 4.34 14.01 -1.41
N THR A 224 3.19 14.52 -1.84
CA THR A 224 3.08 15.37 -3.03
C THR A 224 3.32 16.86 -2.74
N TRP A 225 2.75 17.38 -1.64
CA TRP A 225 2.63 18.81 -1.43
C TRP A 225 3.45 19.39 -0.27
N LEU A 226 4.13 18.55 0.53
CA LEU A 226 4.86 19.01 1.72
C LEU A 226 5.92 20.06 1.36
N ASP A 227 6.62 19.92 0.24
CA ASP A 227 7.63 20.88 -0.19
C ASP A 227 7.03 22.27 -0.46
N THR A 228 5.93 22.31 -1.22
CA THR A 228 5.21 23.55 -1.51
C THR A 228 4.65 24.18 -0.23
N ILE A 229 4.04 23.38 0.65
CA ILE A 229 3.49 23.87 1.94
C ILE A 229 4.60 24.48 2.81
N LEU A 230 5.72 23.77 2.97
CA LEU A 230 6.85 24.26 3.77
C LEU A 230 7.59 25.41 3.07
N GLY A 231 7.56 25.48 1.74
CA GLY A 231 8.10 26.61 0.97
C GLY A 231 7.48 27.95 1.36
N HIS A 232 6.16 27.99 1.63
CA HIS A 232 5.47 29.18 2.12
C HIS A 232 5.96 29.65 3.51
N PHE A 233 6.55 28.77 4.30
CA PHE A 233 7.17 29.07 5.60
C PHE A 233 8.69 29.30 5.51
N GLY A 234 9.24 29.43 4.29
CA GLY A 234 10.68 29.58 4.07
C GLY A 234 11.50 28.32 4.40
N ARG A 235 10.86 27.13 4.37
CA ARG A 235 11.47 25.83 4.67
C ARG A 235 11.42 24.86 3.50
N GLY A 236 11.26 25.35 2.28
CA GLY A 236 11.35 24.55 1.05
C GLY A 236 12.71 23.82 0.98
N GLY A 237 12.72 22.68 0.31
CA GLY A 237 13.90 21.80 0.19
C GLY A 237 14.09 20.81 1.34
N ALA A 238 13.40 20.96 2.49
CA ALA A 238 13.45 19.99 3.60
C ALA A 238 12.47 18.81 3.40
N ALA A 239 11.50 18.92 2.49
CA ALA A 239 10.41 17.97 2.35
C ALA A 239 10.87 16.54 2.02
N GLY A 240 11.83 16.39 1.11
CA GLY A 240 12.34 15.05 0.76
C GLY A 240 12.90 14.30 1.96
N TYR A 241 13.69 14.98 2.80
CA TYR A 241 14.22 14.44 4.04
C TYR A 241 13.10 14.10 5.05
N LEU A 242 12.11 14.98 5.19
CA LEU A 242 10.99 14.80 6.10
C LEU A 242 10.07 13.65 5.69
N ILE A 243 9.80 13.51 4.39
CA ILE A 243 9.04 12.37 3.84
C ILE A 243 9.82 11.06 4.02
N ALA A 244 11.15 11.09 3.87
CA ALA A 244 11.98 9.92 4.15
C ALA A 244 11.90 9.49 5.62
N ILE A 245 11.97 10.45 6.58
CA ILE A 245 11.78 10.19 8.02
C ILE A 245 10.40 9.57 8.27
N MET A 246 9.34 10.17 7.73
CA MET A 246 7.97 9.66 7.85
C MET A 246 7.86 8.22 7.33
N THR A 247 8.47 7.94 6.17
CA THR A 247 8.41 6.62 5.55
C THR A 247 9.19 5.57 6.35
N VAL A 248 10.41 5.90 6.80
CA VAL A 248 11.24 4.99 7.63
C VAL A 248 10.54 4.70 8.95
N ALA A 249 10.01 5.73 9.64
CA ALA A 249 9.22 5.55 10.84
C ALA A 249 8.01 4.63 10.60
N GLY A 250 7.34 4.82 9.47
CA GLY A 250 6.22 3.99 9.05
C GLY A 250 6.58 2.54 8.80
N ILE A 251 7.74 2.26 8.18
CA ILE A 251 8.27 0.90 8.03
C ILE A 251 8.45 0.24 9.40
N LEU A 252 9.07 0.95 10.34
CA LEU A 252 9.26 0.47 11.71
C LEU A 252 7.92 0.21 12.41
N GLY A 253 6.98 1.16 12.31
CA GLY A 253 5.63 1.01 12.85
C GLY A 253 4.89 -0.19 12.27
N ALA A 254 4.87 -0.33 10.94
CA ALA A 254 4.22 -1.45 10.26
C ALA A 254 4.86 -2.82 10.58
N ALA A 255 6.14 -2.86 10.93
CA ALA A 255 6.82 -4.08 11.32
C ALA A 255 6.47 -4.54 12.74
N VAL A 256 6.32 -3.62 13.70
CA VAL A 256 6.22 -3.99 15.13
C VAL A 256 4.82 -3.81 15.74
N VAL A 257 4.08 -2.77 15.32
CA VAL A 257 2.81 -2.41 15.96
C VAL A 257 1.69 -3.43 15.73
N PRO A 258 1.50 -3.99 14.52
CA PRO A 258 0.35 -4.86 14.25
C PRO A 258 0.30 -6.10 15.14
N GLN A 259 1.44 -6.75 15.39
CA GLN A 259 1.49 -7.93 16.25
C GLN A 259 1.16 -7.57 17.72
N ALA A 260 1.71 -6.46 18.22
CA ALA A 260 1.46 -6.00 19.58
C ALA A 260 -0.02 -5.63 19.81
N VAL A 261 -0.64 -5.03 18.79
CA VAL A 261 -2.06 -4.62 18.78
C VAL A 261 -2.99 -5.84 18.66
N ALA A 262 -2.64 -6.78 17.77
CA ALA A 262 -3.40 -8.01 17.58
C ALA A 262 -3.39 -8.88 18.85
N ALA A 263 -2.22 -9.03 19.50
CA ALA A 263 -2.07 -9.82 20.73
C ALA A 263 -2.92 -9.31 21.91
N ARG A 264 -3.25 -7.98 21.90
CA ARG A 264 -4.05 -7.35 22.97
C ARG A 264 -5.47 -7.01 22.54
N ASP A 265 -5.88 -7.40 21.32
CA ASP A 265 -7.16 -7.02 20.68
C ASP A 265 -7.45 -5.51 20.72
N ARG A 266 -6.41 -4.70 20.44
CA ARG A 266 -6.49 -3.23 20.48
C ARG A 266 -6.49 -2.57 19.07
N ARG A 267 -6.99 -3.28 18.06
CA ARG A 267 -7.02 -2.79 16.66
C ARG A 267 -7.79 -1.47 16.53
N ARG A 268 -8.97 -1.37 17.17
CA ARG A 268 -9.76 -0.14 17.23
C ARG A 268 -8.97 1.02 17.83
N ALA A 269 -8.32 0.78 18.97
CA ALA A 269 -7.55 1.82 19.66
C ALA A 269 -6.41 2.36 18.79
N LEU A 270 -5.67 1.47 18.07
CA LEU A 270 -4.64 1.92 17.15
C LEU A 270 -5.21 2.82 16.05
N LEU A 271 -6.31 2.40 15.39
CA LEU A 271 -6.89 3.19 14.30
C LEU A 271 -7.40 4.55 14.80
N GLN A 272 -7.93 4.62 16.02
CA GLN A 272 -8.32 5.88 16.67
C GLN A 272 -7.11 6.76 16.98
N VAL A 273 -6.04 6.18 17.52
CA VAL A 273 -4.77 6.88 17.76
C VAL A 273 -4.19 7.41 16.46
N THR A 274 -4.17 6.61 15.41
CA THR A 274 -3.65 7.00 14.09
C THR A 274 -4.34 8.28 13.59
N VAL A 275 -5.67 8.26 13.48
CA VAL A 275 -6.39 9.45 12.98
C VAL A 275 -6.35 10.63 13.96
N GLY A 276 -6.26 10.37 15.26
CA GLY A 276 -6.05 11.41 16.28
C GLY A 276 -4.68 12.08 16.15
N VAL A 277 -3.61 11.30 15.92
CA VAL A 277 -2.26 11.81 15.67
C VAL A 277 -2.25 12.64 14.38
N THR A 278 -2.90 12.19 13.31
CA THR A 278 -3.06 12.97 12.07
C THR A 278 -3.65 14.37 12.35
N VAL A 279 -4.76 14.46 13.13
CA VAL A 279 -5.36 15.75 13.48
C VAL A 279 -4.37 16.63 14.21
N VAL A 280 -3.72 16.10 15.24
CA VAL A 280 -2.80 16.85 16.10
C VAL A 280 -1.57 17.31 15.32
N VAL A 281 -0.94 16.40 14.57
CA VAL A 281 0.30 16.68 13.83
C VAL A 281 0.10 17.83 12.85
N PHE A 282 -0.93 17.81 12.02
CA PHE A 282 -1.14 18.86 11.02
C PHE A 282 -1.67 20.16 11.63
N ALA A 283 -2.45 20.09 12.71
CA ALA A 283 -2.82 21.28 13.48
C ALA A 283 -1.60 21.96 14.13
N VAL A 284 -0.66 21.17 14.66
CA VAL A 284 0.53 21.71 15.31
C VAL A 284 1.56 22.21 14.29
N ILE A 285 1.75 21.50 13.15
CA ILE A 285 2.61 21.98 12.05
C ILE A 285 2.11 23.31 11.50
N SER A 286 0.80 23.59 11.53
CA SER A 286 0.27 24.90 11.09
C SER A 286 0.73 26.08 11.98
N GLY A 287 1.11 25.83 13.22
CA GLY A 287 1.60 26.85 14.16
C GLY A 287 3.12 26.82 14.40
N LEU A 288 3.78 25.69 14.19
CA LEU A 288 5.20 25.49 14.52
C LEU A 288 5.96 24.91 13.31
N HIS A 289 6.87 25.69 12.75
CA HIS A 289 7.59 25.39 11.50
C HIS A 289 9.09 25.07 11.64
N PRO A 290 9.73 24.96 12.85
CA PRO A 290 11.12 24.49 12.91
C PRO A 290 11.24 23.08 12.32
N VAL A 291 12.19 22.88 11.39
CA VAL A 291 12.34 21.60 10.64
C VAL A 291 12.50 20.41 11.58
N GLY A 292 13.27 20.56 12.68
CA GLY A 292 13.43 19.49 13.67
C GLY A 292 12.10 19.10 14.36
N PHE A 293 11.24 20.08 14.63
CA PHE A 293 9.91 19.82 15.18
C PHE A 293 9.00 19.11 14.18
N VAL A 294 8.98 19.58 12.93
CA VAL A 294 8.23 18.94 11.83
C VAL A 294 8.72 17.51 11.61
N ALA A 295 10.03 17.26 11.73
CA ALA A 295 10.61 15.92 11.63
C ALA A 295 10.08 14.96 12.71
N VAL A 296 10.02 15.41 13.97
CA VAL A 296 9.47 14.61 15.08
C VAL A 296 7.98 14.36 14.87
N ALA A 297 7.23 15.37 14.46
CA ALA A 297 5.80 15.25 14.18
C ALA A 297 5.51 14.27 13.05
N LEU A 298 6.25 14.37 11.94
CA LEU A 298 6.10 13.44 10.80
C LEU A 298 6.66 12.04 11.09
N PHE A 299 7.66 11.91 11.97
CA PHE A 299 8.07 10.60 12.48
C PHE A 299 6.92 9.92 13.24
N ALA A 300 6.28 10.63 14.17
CA ALA A 300 5.14 10.09 14.91
C ALA A 300 3.97 9.74 13.98
N GLU A 301 3.65 10.64 13.05
CA GLU A 301 2.61 10.40 12.04
C GLU A 301 2.91 9.15 11.20
N GLY A 302 4.10 9.07 10.60
CA GLY A 302 4.50 7.92 9.78
C GLY A 302 4.44 6.60 10.54
N PHE A 303 4.94 6.59 11.78
CA PHE A 303 4.99 5.41 12.62
C PHE A 303 3.60 4.79 12.87
N VAL A 304 2.59 5.60 13.13
CA VAL A 304 1.23 5.09 13.36
C VAL A 304 0.44 4.93 12.06
N LEU A 305 0.60 5.84 11.10
CA LEU A 305 -0.18 5.88 9.88
C LEU A 305 0.09 4.65 9.00
N LEU A 306 1.37 4.32 8.78
CA LEU A 306 1.72 3.18 7.92
C LEU A 306 1.49 1.84 8.64
N ALA A 307 1.50 1.81 9.99
CA ALA A 307 1.10 0.65 10.77
C ALA A 307 -0.39 0.32 10.66
N ALA A 308 -1.22 1.30 10.31
CA ALA A 308 -2.66 1.09 10.16
C ALA A 308 -3.00 0.16 9.01
N LEU A 309 -2.26 0.19 7.89
CA LEU A 309 -2.53 -0.67 6.73
C LEU A 309 -2.54 -2.16 7.09
N PRO A 310 -1.45 -2.77 7.63
CA PRO A 310 -1.47 -4.18 7.98
C PRO A 310 -2.52 -4.53 9.04
N VAL A 311 -2.87 -3.61 9.95
CA VAL A 311 -3.93 -3.83 10.95
C VAL A 311 -5.31 -3.85 10.32
N VAL A 312 -5.58 -2.97 9.37
CA VAL A 312 -6.86 -2.97 8.62
C VAL A 312 -6.97 -4.24 7.77
N LEU A 313 -5.89 -4.68 7.11
CA LEU A 313 -5.87 -5.89 6.31
C LEU A 313 -6.07 -7.15 7.17
N ASP A 314 -5.37 -7.25 8.31
CA ASP A 314 -5.53 -8.32 9.28
C ASP A 314 -6.96 -8.39 9.83
N TRP A 315 -7.53 -7.24 10.20
CA TRP A 315 -8.89 -7.19 10.71
C TRP A 315 -9.93 -7.52 9.65
N SER A 316 -9.69 -7.13 8.41
CA SER A 316 -10.56 -7.49 7.29
C SER A 316 -10.53 -8.99 6.99
N GLU A 317 -9.36 -9.65 7.08
CA GLU A 317 -9.23 -11.11 6.90
C GLU A 317 -9.96 -11.88 8.02
N LEU A 318 -9.80 -11.45 9.27
CA LEU A 318 -10.52 -12.04 10.40
C LEU A 318 -12.04 -11.92 10.27
N HIS A 319 -12.53 -10.81 9.69
CA HIS A 319 -13.96 -10.55 9.51
C HIS A 319 -14.55 -11.29 8.32
N THR A 320 -13.86 -11.32 7.19
CA THR A 320 -14.39 -11.86 5.93
C THR A 320 -14.02 -13.32 5.67
N GLY A 321 -13.02 -13.81 6.39
CA GLY A 321 -12.44 -15.13 6.19
C GLY A 321 -11.54 -15.23 4.96
N PRO A 322 -10.79 -16.34 4.84
CA PRO A 322 -9.80 -16.54 3.78
C PRO A 322 -10.40 -16.63 2.38
N GLU A 323 -11.67 -17.00 2.26
CA GLU A 323 -12.36 -17.16 0.98
C GLU A 323 -12.57 -15.83 0.26
N ARG A 324 -12.87 -14.75 1.00
CA ARG A 324 -13.14 -13.40 0.49
C ARG A 324 -11.97 -12.44 0.64
N ALA A 325 -10.83 -12.92 1.11
CA ALA A 325 -9.70 -12.09 1.47
C ALA A 325 -9.16 -11.24 0.28
N GLY A 326 -9.15 -11.78 -0.94
CA GLY A 326 -8.72 -11.04 -2.13
C GLY A 326 -9.67 -9.90 -2.48
N SER A 327 -10.98 -10.15 -2.50
CA SER A 327 -12.01 -9.13 -2.76
C SER A 327 -12.06 -8.08 -1.66
N ALA A 328 -11.87 -8.48 -0.40
CA ALA A 328 -11.84 -7.57 0.74
C ALA A 328 -10.66 -6.59 0.62
N VAL A 329 -9.44 -7.10 0.39
CA VAL A 329 -8.24 -6.27 0.20
C VAL A 329 -8.39 -5.39 -1.05
N GLY A 330 -8.91 -5.95 -2.16
CA GLY A 330 -9.17 -5.18 -3.37
C GLY A 330 -10.08 -3.98 -3.12
N PHE A 331 -11.15 -4.15 -2.35
CA PHE A 331 -12.05 -3.07 -1.97
C PHE A 331 -11.38 -2.02 -1.06
N LEU A 332 -10.61 -2.47 -0.08
CA LEU A 332 -9.92 -1.60 0.87
C LEU A 332 -8.86 -0.76 0.17
N LEU A 333 -8.01 -1.39 -0.65
CA LEU A 333 -6.96 -0.68 -1.37
C LEU A 333 -7.49 0.20 -2.51
N LEU A 334 -8.64 -0.18 -3.12
CA LEU A 334 -9.37 0.71 -4.03
C LEU A 334 -9.76 2.00 -3.32
N ALA A 335 -10.37 1.90 -2.14
CA ALA A 335 -10.75 3.06 -1.34
C ALA A 335 -9.53 3.91 -0.95
N GLY A 336 -8.43 3.26 -0.54
CA GLY A 336 -7.18 3.94 -0.20
C GLY A 336 -6.57 4.70 -1.38
N ASN A 337 -6.48 4.08 -2.56
CA ASN A 337 -5.99 4.75 -3.77
C ASN A 337 -6.87 5.92 -4.20
N LEU A 338 -8.21 5.74 -4.10
CA LEU A 338 -9.16 6.83 -4.37
C LEU A 338 -8.97 7.99 -3.39
N GLY A 339 -8.74 7.68 -2.10
CA GLY A 339 -8.40 8.67 -1.08
C GLY A 339 -7.11 9.43 -1.42
N GLY A 340 -6.09 8.71 -1.91
CA GLY A 340 -4.86 9.30 -2.41
C GLY A 340 -5.11 10.36 -3.47
N VAL A 341 -5.88 10.03 -4.49
CA VAL A 341 -6.23 10.96 -5.57
C VAL A 341 -7.04 12.14 -5.02
N VAL A 342 -8.09 11.87 -4.26
CA VAL A 342 -9.01 12.92 -3.77
C VAL A 342 -8.29 13.91 -2.85
N LEU A 343 -7.51 13.45 -1.86
CA LEU A 343 -6.85 14.36 -0.93
C LEU A 343 -5.69 15.13 -1.58
N VAL A 344 -4.99 14.54 -2.55
CA VAL A 344 -4.01 15.30 -3.35
C VAL A 344 -4.69 16.45 -4.09
N LEU A 345 -5.84 16.21 -4.73
CA LEU A 345 -6.60 17.25 -5.44
C LEU A 345 -7.22 18.29 -4.49
N VAL A 346 -7.72 17.86 -3.32
CA VAL A 346 -8.25 18.78 -2.31
C VAL A 346 -7.17 19.75 -1.81
N VAL A 347 -5.99 19.22 -1.47
CA VAL A 347 -4.85 20.06 -1.05
C VAL A 347 -4.39 20.94 -2.20
N GLN A 348 -4.33 20.43 -3.43
CA GLN A 348 -4.01 21.22 -4.62
C GLN A 348 -4.93 22.45 -4.78
N GLY A 349 -6.22 22.27 -4.56
CA GLY A 349 -7.21 23.35 -4.67
C GLY A 349 -7.01 24.50 -3.66
N VAL A 350 -6.26 24.27 -2.59
CA VAL A 350 -5.98 25.25 -1.53
C VAL A 350 -4.49 25.50 -1.32
N ILE A 351 -3.62 25.02 -2.22
CA ILE A 351 -2.16 24.97 -2.05
C ILE A 351 -1.54 26.38 -1.92
N GLY A 352 -2.21 27.42 -2.44
CA GLY A 352 -1.78 28.81 -2.30
C GLY A 352 -1.83 29.32 -0.85
N ASN A 353 -2.48 28.58 0.06
CA ASN A 353 -2.53 28.91 1.49
C ASN A 353 -2.11 27.71 2.33
N PRO A 354 -0.91 27.74 2.95
CA PRO A 354 -0.39 26.60 3.71
C PRO A 354 -1.26 26.22 4.91
N TYR A 355 -1.93 27.19 5.54
CA TYR A 355 -2.84 26.92 6.67
C TYR A 355 -4.10 26.16 6.23
N LEU A 356 -4.65 26.49 5.06
CA LEU A 356 -5.79 25.76 4.49
C LEU A 356 -5.35 24.35 4.06
N SER A 357 -4.16 24.19 3.51
CA SER A 357 -3.60 22.89 3.12
C SER A 357 -3.43 21.97 4.35
N LEU A 358 -2.81 22.46 5.41
CA LEU A 358 -2.65 21.71 6.67
C LEU A 358 -4.00 21.49 7.38
N GLY A 359 -4.89 22.47 7.31
CA GLY A 359 -6.27 22.37 7.81
C GLY A 359 -7.08 21.28 7.11
N ALA A 360 -6.93 21.15 5.79
CA ALA A 360 -7.58 20.08 5.01
C ALA A 360 -7.10 18.69 5.45
N LEU A 361 -5.80 18.50 5.73
CA LEU A 361 -5.25 17.26 6.26
C LEU A 361 -5.76 16.96 7.68
N SER A 362 -5.80 17.98 8.56
CA SER A 362 -6.39 17.84 9.90
C SER A 362 -7.87 17.48 9.84
N LEU A 363 -8.63 18.10 8.94
CA LEU A 363 -10.07 17.81 8.74
C LEU A 363 -10.28 16.38 8.22
N ALA A 364 -9.43 15.89 7.31
CA ALA A 364 -9.46 14.50 6.88
C ALA A 364 -9.22 13.55 8.07
N GLY A 365 -8.24 13.83 8.93
CA GLY A 365 -8.01 13.11 10.17
C GLY A 365 -9.22 13.13 11.09
N LEU A 366 -9.88 14.28 11.25
CA LEU A 366 -11.10 14.42 12.06
C LEU A 366 -12.26 13.58 11.51
N ALA A 367 -12.46 13.58 10.18
CA ALA A 367 -13.44 12.71 9.55
C ALA A 367 -13.14 11.22 9.80
N GLY A 368 -11.87 10.82 9.72
CA GLY A 368 -11.41 9.49 10.11
C GLY A 368 -11.67 9.17 11.59
N LEU A 369 -11.45 10.13 12.48
CA LEU A 369 -11.70 9.96 13.92
C LEU A 369 -13.19 9.71 14.19
N VAL A 370 -14.07 10.49 13.60
CA VAL A 370 -15.53 10.28 13.69
C VAL A 370 -15.91 8.91 13.12
N LEU A 371 -15.33 8.51 11.99
CA LEU A 371 -15.61 7.20 11.37
C LEU A 371 -15.13 6.04 12.25
N SER A 372 -13.97 6.19 12.91
CA SER A 372 -13.37 5.17 13.79
C SER A 372 -14.22 4.84 15.01
N THR A 373 -15.11 5.76 15.44
CA THR A 373 -16.03 5.51 16.56
C THR A 373 -17.03 4.40 16.25
N ARG A 374 -17.30 4.12 14.94
CA ARG A 374 -18.22 3.08 14.48
C ARG A 374 -17.58 1.69 14.44
N LEU A 375 -16.29 1.58 14.71
CA LEU A 375 -15.62 0.28 14.83
C LEU A 375 -16.07 -0.47 16.10
N PRO A 376 -16.23 -1.81 16.05
CA PRO A 376 -16.51 -2.61 17.22
C PRO A 376 -15.35 -2.56 18.22
N ALA A 377 -15.64 -2.69 19.51
CA ALA A 377 -14.63 -2.66 20.56
C ALA A 377 -13.67 -3.86 20.49
N HIS A 378 -14.20 -5.02 20.13
CA HIS A 378 -13.47 -6.28 20.02
C HIS A 378 -13.74 -6.95 18.67
N VAL A 379 -12.82 -7.81 18.24
CA VAL A 379 -13.06 -8.71 17.11
C VAL A 379 -14.21 -9.63 17.53
N ALA A 380 -15.30 -9.65 16.75
CA ALA A 380 -16.38 -10.60 16.99
C ALA A 380 -15.80 -12.01 16.93
N GLY A 381 -15.73 -12.66 18.08
CA GLY A 381 -15.23 -14.03 18.15
C GLY A 381 -16.10 -14.89 17.26
N GLY A 382 -15.48 -15.64 16.35
CA GLY A 382 -16.16 -16.69 15.62
C GLY A 382 -16.89 -17.55 16.65
N THR A 383 -18.22 -17.57 16.58
CA THR A 383 -19.06 -18.38 17.44
C THR A 383 -18.51 -19.79 17.43
N SER A 384 -17.95 -20.19 18.58
CA SER A 384 -17.55 -21.55 18.87
C SER A 384 -18.76 -22.48 18.60
N ALA A 385 -18.75 -23.15 17.46
CA ALA A 385 -19.56 -24.32 17.18
C ALA A 385 -19.00 -25.54 17.94
N ALA A 386 -18.85 -25.43 19.29
CA ALA A 386 -18.30 -26.46 20.11
C ALA A 386 -18.96 -26.48 21.50
N SER A 387 -20.29 -26.31 21.59
CA SER A 387 -20.99 -26.54 22.85
C SER A 387 -22.42 -27.09 22.69
N THR A 388 -22.68 -27.90 21.66
CA THR A 388 -23.91 -28.69 21.58
C THR A 388 -23.55 -30.11 21.20
N GLY A 389 -23.25 -30.93 22.22
CA GLY A 389 -23.05 -32.36 21.97
C GLY A 389 -22.43 -33.16 23.09
N GLN A 390 -22.84 -32.97 24.35
CA GLN A 390 -22.69 -34.02 25.36
C GLN A 390 -23.71 -33.82 26.48
N ARG A 391 -24.97 -34.17 26.23
CA ARG A 391 -25.84 -34.77 27.22
C ARG A 391 -26.23 -36.14 26.68
N ARG A 392 -25.62 -37.18 27.23
CA ARG A 392 -26.16 -38.54 27.18
C ARG A 392 -26.94 -38.78 28.48
N PRO A 393 -28.05 -39.51 28.38
CA PRO A 393 -28.70 -40.06 29.56
C PRO A 393 -27.85 -41.19 30.16
#